data_ae1bb1764cbfd5fb30c4fc1e065bfa07
#
_entry.id   ae1bb1764cbfd5fb30c4fc1e065bfa07
#
_cell.length_a   1.000
_cell.length_b   1.000
_cell.length_c   1.000
_cell.angle_alpha   90.00
_cell.angle_beta   90.00
_cell.angle_gamma   90.00
#
_symmetry.space_group_name_H-M   'P 1'
#
loop_
_entity.id
_entity.type
_entity.pdbx_description
1 polymer ?
#
loop_
_entity_poly.entity_id
_entity_poly.type
_entity_poly.pdbx_seq_one_letter_code
_entity_poly.pdbx_strand_id
1 'polypeptide(L)'
;MKKFFAISIILLLSSCFRDWSYQGSTGPKHWGDLKEDYKFCKIGYNQSPIDITFPAIENGKDYELKFSYHPSEVEKEQQSQNVKFSFFSKDFVTFRKRDYFLQKIYFHHPSEHLVKGEQQILEMHIFHKSENEQSLALAIFVKVGKENAEFNKMIDLLDNNKKGAVAKINLAKIVKKEDKFFFYDGSKTTPPCKEGVKWFVMKTPIEMSKEQINKIINLGLKGKANARPVQKFAPEKY
;
A
#
# COMPACT_ATOMS: atom_id res chain seq x y z
N MET A 1 -1.26 41.25 -57.49
CA MET A 1 -1.55 39.88 -57.03
C MET A 1 -1.05 39.76 -55.59
N LYS A 2 -1.98 39.86 -54.60
CA LYS A 2 -1.63 39.74 -53.18
C LYS A 2 -1.80 38.27 -52.77
N LYS A 3 -0.73 37.60 -52.40
CA LYS A 3 -0.74 36.24 -51.88
C LYS A 3 -1.13 36.25 -50.39
N PHE A 4 -2.29 35.73 -50.05
CA PHE A 4 -2.68 35.47 -48.67
C PHE A 4 -2.01 34.17 -48.20
N PHE A 5 -1.13 34.28 -47.20
CA PHE A 5 -0.61 33.12 -46.46
C PHE A 5 -1.60 32.77 -45.34
N ALA A 6 -2.25 31.65 -45.47
CA ALA A 6 -3.07 31.09 -44.39
C ALA A 6 -2.15 30.42 -43.37
N ILE A 7 -2.05 30.99 -42.18
CA ILE A 7 -1.36 30.39 -41.05
C ILE A 7 -2.33 29.41 -40.39
N SER A 8 -2.12 28.10 -40.64
CA SER A 8 -2.82 27.03 -39.90
C SER A 8 -2.27 26.97 -38.47
N ILE A 9 -3.05 27.46 -37.50
CA ILE A 9 -2.78 27.28 -36.10
C ILE A 9 -3.13 25.83 -35.75
N ILE A 10 -2.13 24.95 -35.64
CA ILE A 10 -2.28 23.61 -35.07
C ILE A 10 -2.43 23.80 -33.56
N LEU A 11 -3.67 23.74 -33.06
CA LEU A 11 -3.95 23.58 -31.64
C LEU A 11 -3.41 22.22 -31.20
N LEU A 12 -2.20 22.22 -30.62
CA LEU A 12 -1.70 21.09 -29.82
C LEU A 12 -2.61 20.96 -28.60
N LEU A 13 -3.60 20.09 -28.68
CA LEU A 13 -4.31 19.57 -27.53
C LEU A 13 -3.28 18.82 -26.69
N SER A 14 -2.59 19.51 -25.79
CA SER A 14 -1.86 18.88 -24.71
C SER A 14 -2.92 18.15 -23.87
N SER A 15 -3.05 16.83 -24.05
CA SER A 15 -3.80 15.98 -23.15
C SER A 15 -3.16 16.11 -21.78
N CYS A 16 -3.74 16.94 -20.93
CA CYS A 16 -3.35 17.07 -19.54
C CYS A 16 -3.64 15.70 -18.90
N PHE A 17 -2.66 14.82 -18.87
CA PHE A 17 -2.76 13.54 -18.15
C PHE A 17 -3.00 13.87 -16.68
N ARG A 18 -4.24 13.76 -16.23
CA ARG A 18 -4.59 13.96 -14.83
C ARG A 18 -4.04 12.79 -14.04
N ASP A 19 -3.09 13.08 -13.18
CA ASP A 19 -2.66 12.11 -12.19
C ASP A 19 -3.84 11.77 -11.28
N TRP A 20 -3.87 10.51 -10.82
CA TRP A 20 -4.90 10.07 -9.89
C TRP A 20 -4.72 10.70 -8.51
N SER A 21 -5.80 10.77 -7.76
CA SER A 21 -5.83 11.22 -6.38
C SER A 21 -6.82 10.38 -5.57
N TYR A 22 -7.00 10.69 -4.30
CA TYR A 22 -8.02 10.04 -3.46
C TYR A 22 -9.32 10.86 -3.35
N GLN A 23 -9.42 12.02 -4.00
CA GLN A 23 -10.56 12.92 -3.87
C GLN A 23 -10.94 13.56 -5.21
N GLY A 24 -12.21 14.01 -5.30
CA GLY A 24 -12.72 14.75 -6.45
C GLY A 24 -12.74 13.95 -7.76
N SER A 25 -12.61 14.65 -8.87
CA SER A 25 -12.74 14.08 -10.23
C SER A 25 -11.62 13.13 -10.65
N THR A 26 -10.55 13.03 -9.88
CA THR A 26 -9.44 12.08 -10.07
C THR A 26 -9.37 11.04 -8.95
N GLY A 27 -10.41 10.99 -8.09
CA GLY A 27 -10.53 10.06 -6.97
C GLY A 27 -10.89 8.64 -7.40
N PRO A 28 -10.97 7.69 -6.44
CA PRO A 28 -11.10 6.25 -6.69
C PRO A 28 -12.26 5.85 -7.61
N LYS A 29 -13.38 6.56 -7.57
CA LYS A 29 -14.54 6.30 -8.44
C LYS A 29 -14.24 6.52 -9.93
N HIS A 30 -13.20 7.31 -10.23
CA HIS A 30 -12.87 7.73 -11.59
C HIS A 30 -11.57 7.12 -12.10
N TRP A 31 -10.80 6.41 -11.24
CA TRP A 31 -9.48 5.89 -11.62
C TRP A 31 -9.47 5.11 -12.91
N GLY A 32 -10.44 4.20 -13.10
CA GLY A 32 -10.51 3.37 -14.31
C GLY A 32 -10.82 4.12 -15.60
N ASP A 33 -11.26 5.38 -15.48
CA ASP A 33 -11.60 6.25 -16.64
C ASP A 33 -10.52 7.30 -16.91
N LEU A 34 -9.49 7.40 -16.06
CA LEU A 34 -8.42 8.40 -16.20
C LEU A 34 -7.42 8.04 -17.31
N LYS A 35 -7.07 6.77 -17.43
CA LYS A 35 -6.11 6.23 -18.42
C LYS A 35 -6.51 4.80 -18.77
N GLU A 36 -6.28 4.36 -20.01
CA GLU A 36 -6.54 2.98 -20.44
C GLU A 36 -5.84 1.94 -19.54
N ASP A 37 -4.60 2.22 -19.14
CA ASP A 37 -3.84 1.35 -18.24
C ASP A 37 -4.49 1.17 -16.86
N TYR A 38 -5.40 2.06 -16.47
CA TYR A 38 -6.08 2.02 -15.17
C TYR A 38 -7.43 1.29 -15.20
N LYS A 39 -7.82 0.73 -16.33
CA LYS A 39 -9.12 0.07 -16.51
C LYS A 39 -9.45 -0.98 -15.44
N PHE A 40 -8.44 -1.71 -14.93
CA PHE A 40 -8.64 -2.68 -13.84
C PHE A 40 -9.19 -2.05 -12.56
N CYS A 41 -8.97 -0.75 -12.32
CA CYS A 41 -9.58 -0.06 -11.19
C CYS A 41 -11.12 -0.02 -11.26
N LYS A 42 -11.70 -0.20 -12.45
CA LYS A 42 -13.15 -0.17 -12.72
C LYS A 42 -13.74 -1.55 -13.02
N ILE A 43 -13.05 -2.34 -13.84
CA ILE A 43 -13.57 -3.61 -14.37
C ILE A 43 -12.86 -4.85 -13.82
N GLY A 44 -11.87 -4.67 -12.94
CA GLY A 44 -11.16 -5.79 -12.31
C GLY A 44 -12.12 -6.63 -11.45
N TYR A 45 -11.86 -7.94 -11.39
CA TYR A 45 -12.69 -8.91 -10.68
C TYR A 45 -12.22 -9.12 -9.23
N ASN A 46 -10.91 -9.33 -9.04
CA ASN A 46 -10.29 -9.57 -7.73
C ASN A 46 -9.63 -8.28 -7.22
N GLN A 47 -10.45 -7.32 -6.85
CA GLN A 47 -9.96 -6.00 -6.45
C GLN A 47 -9.79 -5.87 -4.93
N SER A 48 -8.84 -5.02 -4.53
CA SER A 48 -8.53 -4.66 -3.14
C SER A 48 -8.72 -3.15 -2.92
N PRO A 49 -8.99 -2.73 -1.66
CA PRO A 49 -9.21 -3.52 -0.45
C PRO A 49 -10.60 -4.14 -0.39
N ILE A 50 -10.85 -4.98 0.61
CA ILE A 50 -12.16 -5.63 0.84
C ILE A 50 -12.62 -5.45 2.29
N ASP A 51 -13.92 -5.64 2.53
CA ASP A 51 -14.45 -5.90 3.88
C ASP A 51 -14.35 -7.40 4.17
N ILE A 52 -13.58 -7.75 5.19
CA ILE A 52 -13.27 -9.13 5.54
C ILE A 52 -14.38 -9.67 6.43
N THR A 53 -15.19 -10.56 5.88
CA THR A 53 -16.33 -11.19 6.58
C THR A 53 -16.13 -12.70 6.85
N PHE A 54 -15.02 -13.27 6.37
CA PHE A 54 -14.66 -14.68 6.53
C PHE A 54 -13.68 -14.90 7.71
N PRO A 55 -13.51 -16.15 8.19
CA PRO A 55 -12.64 -16.46 9.33
C PRO A 55 -11.16 -16.22 9.04
N ALA A 56 -10.40 -15.87 10.08
CA ALA A 56 -8.94 -15.83 10.01
C ALA A 56 -8.36 -17.25 9.95
N ILE A 57 -7.24 -17.38 9.26
CA ILE A 57 -6.46 -18.61 9.12
C ILE A 57 -5.32 -18.57 10.14
N GLU A 58 -5.01 -19.71 10.75
CA GLU A 58 -3.82 -19.85 11.60
C GLU A 58 -2.57 -19.97 10.72
N ASN A 59 -1.50 -19.28 11.11
CA ASN A 59 -0.21 -19.47 10.47
C ASN A 59 0.31 -20.89 10.75
N GLY A 60 0.33 -21.73 9.74
CA GLY A 60 0.66 -23.14 9.87
C GLY A 60 0.65 -23.89 8.56
N LYS A 61 0.53 -25.22 8.61
CA LYS A 61 0.83 -26.21 7.57
C LYS A 61 0.50 -25.81 6.12
N ASP A 62 -0.72 -25.33 5.84
CA ASP A 62 -1.17 -25.04 4.46
C ASP A 62 -0.98 -23.57 4.07
N TYR A 63 -0.86 -22.70 5.07
CA TYR A 63 -0.71 -21.24 4.91
C TYR A 63 0.45 -20.71 5.76
N GLU A 64 1.58 -21.43 5.79
CA GLU A 64 2.73 -21.02 6.57
C GLU A 64 3.43 -19.81 5.92
N LEU A 65 3.55 -18.73 6.71
CA LEU A 65 4.43 -17.59 6.42
C LEU A 65 5.70 -17.70 7.25
N LYS A 66 6.85 -17.72 6.59
CA LYS A 66 8.16 -17.64 7.25
C LYS A 66 8.78 -16.29 6.95
N PHE A 67 9.13 -15.57 8.01
CA PHE A 67 9.69 -14.23 7.91
C PHE A 67 11.21 -14.26 8.11
N SER A 68 11.95 -13.69 7.17
CA SER A 68 13.40 -13.47 7.25
C SER A 68 13.68 -11.97 7.19
N TYR A 69 13.41 -11.27 8.30
CA TYR A 69 13.62 -9.84 8.44
C TYR A 69 14.79 -9.53 9.36
N HIS A 70 15.66 -8.64 8.91
CA HIS A 70 16.84 -8.16 9.61
C HIS A 70 16.81 -6.63 9.70
N PRO A 71 17.66 -6.02 10.52
CA PRO A 71 17.84 -4.57 10.50
C PRO A 71 18.35 -4.11 9.13
N SER A 72 17.51 -3.41 8.36
CA SER A 72 17.77 -3.08 6.96
C SER A 72 17.65 -1.59 6.70
N GLU A 73 18.43 -1.08 5.74
CA GLU A 73 18.36 0.32 5.33
C GLU A 73 17.07 0.60 4.57
N VAL A 74 16.51 1.76 4.87
CA VAL A 74 15.28 2.25 4.25
C VAL A 74 15.45 3.72 3.88
N GLU A 75 14.96 4.08 2.70
CA GLU A 75 14.87 5.45 2.20
C GLU A 75 13.43 5.88 2.06
N LYS A 76 13.15 7.14 2.43
CA LYS A 76 11.85 7.78 2.20
C LYS A 76 11.78 8.32 0.78
N GLU A 77 10.67 8.00 0.10
CA GLU A 77 10.30 8.64 -1.17
C GLU A 77 8.92 9.27 -1.01
N GLN A 78 8.88 10.61 -1.00
CA GLN A 78 7.63 11.35 -0.92
C GLN A 78 6.93 11.33 -2.27
N GLN A 79 5.68 10.89 -2.30
CA GLN A 79 4.79 10.95 -3.45
C GLN A 79 3.68 11.98 -3.20
N SER A 80 2.93 12.35 -4.23
CA SER A 80 1.88 13.38 -4.13
C SER A 80 0.82 13.07 -3.07
N GLN A 81 0.43 11.79 -2.94
CA GLN A 81 -0.66 11.31 -2.09
C GLN A 81 -0.22 10.30 -1.02
N ASN A 82 1.01 9.80 -1.09
CA ASN A 82 1.54 8.77 -0.21
C ASN A 82 2.98 9.07 0.17
N VAL A 83 3.44 8.44 1.23
CA VAL A 83 4.86 8.26 1.50
C VAL A 83 5.21 6.79 1.31
N LYS A 84 6.28 6.55 0.58
CA LYS A 84 6.85 5.23 0.36
C LYS A 84 8.16 5.11 1.11
N PHE A 85 8.33 4.01 1.84
CA PHE A 85 9.60 3.62 2.44
C PHE A 85 10.15 2.44 1.64
N SER A 86 11.21 2.66 0.87
CA SER A 86 11.87 1.65 0.04
C SER A 86 13.03 1.01 0.78
N PHE A 87 13.09 -0.32 0.77
CA PHE A 87 14.11 -1.10 1.46
C PHE A 87 15.20 -1.58 0.50
N PHE A 88 16.43 -1.48 0.95
CA PHE A 88 17.62 -1.99 0.27
C PHE A 88 18.14 -3.21 1.03
N SER A 89 17.43 -4.33 0.91
CA SER A 89 17.75 -5.54 1.66
C SER A 89 17.45 -6.81 0.88
N LYS A 90 17.96 -7.93 1.39
CA LYS A 90 17.60 -9.27 0.95
C LYS A 90 16.55 -9.92 1.86
N ASP A 91 15.84 -9.13 2.65
CA ASP A 91 14.77 -9.60 3.51
C ASP A 91 13.61 -10.16 2.69
N PHE A 92 12.98 -11.22 3.17
CA PHE A 92 11.91 -11.88 2.44
C PHE A 92 10.89 -12.55 3.37
N VAL A 93 9.77 -12.91 2.77
CA VAL A 93 8.76 -13.80 3.34
C VAL A 93 8.64 -15.02 2.43
N THR A 94 8.70 -16.22 3.01
CA THR A 94 8.44 -17.45 2.27
C THR A 94 6.98 -17.84 2.41
N PHE A 95 6.31 -18.08 1.29
CA PHE A 95 4.96 -18.65 1.23
C PHE A 95 4.91 -19.74 0.15
N ARG A 96 4.38 -20.93 0.50
CA ARG A 96 4.29 -22.09 -0.42
C ARG A 96 5.62 -22.38 -1.13
N LYS A 97 6.71 -22.45 -0.36
CA LYS A 97 8.10 -22.72 -0.83
C LYS A 97 8.64 -21.69 -1.83
N ARG A 98 8.08 -20.49 -1.86
CA ARG A 98 8.55 -19.37 -2.69
C ARG A 98 8.90 -18.20 -1.82
N ASP A 99 10.04 -17.58 -2.11
CA ASP A 99 10.49 -16.37 -1.45
C ASP A 99 9.98 -15.13 -2.16
N TYR A 100 9.47 -14.18 -1.38
CA TYR A 100 9.00 -12.88 -1.80
C TYR A 100 9.84 -11.83 -1.09
N PHE A 101 10.67 -11.13 -1.84
CA PHE A 101 11.63 -10.16 -1.33
C PHE A 101 10.97 -8.83 -0.98
N LEU A 102 11.32 -8.29 0.17
CA LEU A 102 10.85 -7.02 0.67
C LEU A 102 11.18 -5.89 -0.33
N GLN A 103 10.19 -5.08 -0.64
CA GLN A 103 10.34 -3.95 -1.54
C GLN A 103 10.13 -2.63 -0.81
N LYS A 104 8.97 -2.47 -0.16
CA LYS A 104 8.52 -1.18 0.33
C LYS A 104 7.37 -1.27 1.31
N ILE A 105 7.20 -0.17 2.06
CA ILE A 105 6.07 0.04 2.97
C ILE A 105 5.29 1.28 2.54
N TYR A 106 3.96 1.22 2.71
CA TYR A 106 3.04 2.35 2.64
C TYR A 106 2.20 2.41 3.91
N PHE A 107 1.67 3.62 4.19
CA PHE A 107 0.64 3.81 5.21
C PHE A 107 -0.63 4.37 4.57
N HIS A 108 -1.78 3.92 5.08
CA HIS A 108 -3.11 4.37 4.68
C HIS A 108 -3.90 4.85 5.89
N HIS A 109 -4.50 6.03 5.75
CA HIS A 109 -5.35 6.66 6.75
C HIS A 109 -6.70 7.06 6.12
N PRO A 110 -7.83 6.61 6.68
CA PRO A 110 -7.96 5.48 7.60
C PRO A 110 -7.52 4.16 6.95
N SER A 111 -7.72 3.01 7.60
CA SER A 111 -7.40 1.71 7.01
C SER A 111 -8.15 1.49 5.69
N GLU A 112 -7.54 0.79 4.74
CA GLU A 112 -8.17 0.42 3.48
C GLU A 112 -9.06 -0.82 3.65
N HIS A 113 -8.55 -1.87 4.32
CA HIS A 113 -9.36 -3.03 4.67
C HIS A 113 -10.30 -2.72 5.83
N LEU A 114 -11.47 -3.38 5.81
CA LEU A 114 -12.37 -3.45 6.93
C LEU A 114 -12.42 -4.89 7.46
N VAL A 115 -12.80 -5.06 8.72
CA VAL A 115 -13.13 -6.37 9.29
C VAL A 115 -14.53 -6.28 9.85
N LYS A 116 -15.49 -6.95 9.19
CA LYS A 116 -16.92 -6.91 9.54
C LYS A 116 -17.48 -5.49 9.66
N GLY A 117 -17.10 -4.63 8.69
CA GLY A 117 -17.48 -3.23 8.63
C GLY A 117 -16.67 -2.28 9.51
N GLU A 118 -15.78 -2.77 10.36
CA GLU A 118 -14.97 -1.94 11.25
C GLU A 118 -13.70 -1.46 10.56
N GLN A 119 -13.49 -0.14 10.58
CA GLN A 119 -12.32 0.54 10.02
C GLN A 119 -11.36 0.95 11.13
N GLN A 120 -10.05 0.78 10.89
CA GLN A 120 -9.01 1.18 11.83
C GLN A 120 -8.44 2.56 11.49
N ILE A 121 -7.75 3.18 12.46
CA ILE A 121 -7.21 4.54 12.29
C ILE A 121 -6.11 4.61 11.23
N LEU A 122 -5.30 3.57 11.12
CA LEU A 122 -4.17 3.48 10.19
C LEU A 122 -3.94 2.03 9.79
N GLU A 123 -3.45 1.83 8.58
CA GLU A 123 -3.04 0.52 8.07
C GLU A 123 -1.67 0.64 7.41
N MET A 124 -0.78 -0.30 7.70
CA MET A 124 0.53 -0.41 7.09
C MET A 124 0.54 -1.56 6.08
N HIS A 125 0.95 -1.29 4.85
CA HIS A 125 1.15 -2.29 3.82
C HIS A 125 2.64 -2.53 3.60
N ILE A 126 3.06 -3.78 3.68
CA ILE A 126 4.42 -4.23 3.39
C ILE A 126 4.40 -5.05 2.10
N PHE A 127 4.97 -4.53 1.03
CA PHE A 127 4.98 -5.17 -0.28
C PHE A 127 6.26 -5.95 -0.53
N HIS A 128 6.05 -7.15 -1.08
CA HIS A 128 7.12 -8.08 -1.47
C HIS A 128 6.90 -8.53 -2.92
N LYS A 129 7.98 -8.94 -3.57
CA LYS A 129 7.97 -9.54 -4.90
C LYS A 129 8.84 -10.79 -4.96
N SER A 130 8.38 -11.82 -5.64
CA SER A 130 9.22 -12.97 -6.00
C SER A 130 10.09 -12.65 -7.21
N GLU A 131 11.08 -13.49 -7.48
CA GLU A 131 11.91 -13.41 -8.70
C GLU A 131 11.06 -13.40 -9.98
N ASN A 132 9.94 -14.11 -10.00
CA ASN A 132 9.00 -14.14 -11.11
C ASN A 132 7.94 -13.02 -11.05
N GLU A 133 8.24 -11.89 -10.41
CA GLU A 133 7.40 -10.69 -10.32
C GLU A 133 6.02 -10.89 -9.65
N GLN A 134 5.76 -12.04 -9.00
CA GLN A 134 4.55 -12.24 -8.24
C GLN A 134 4.56 -11.37 -6.97
N SER A 135 3.42 -10.79 -6.64
CA SER A 135 3.30 -9.87 -5.51
C SER A 135 2.67 -10.54 -4.28
N LEU A 136 3.24 -10.26 -3.12
CA LEU A 136 2.69 -10.59 -1.81
C LEU A 136 2.67 -9.31 -0.97
N ALA A 137 1.56 -9.03 -0.31
CA ALA A 137 1.40 -7.91 0.58
C ALA A 137 0.95 -8.36 1.97
N LEU A 138 1.61 -7.84 3.00
CA LEU A 138 1.11 -7.89 4.37
C LEU A 138 0.37 -6.58 4.63
N ALA A 139 -0.85 -6.68 5.15
CA ALA A 139 -1.61 -5.55 5.67
C ALA A 139 -1.70 -5.67 7.19
N ILE A 140 -1.32 -4.63 7.90
CA ILE A 140 -1.26 -4.63 9.36
C ILE A 140 -2.00 -3.42 9.88
N PHE A 141 -3.07 -3.64 10.62
CA PHE A 141 -3.80 -2.57 11.29
C PHE A 141 -2.98 -1.96 12.41
N VAL A 142 -3.16 -0.67 12.63
CA VAL A 142 -2.53 0.07 13.70
C VAL A 142 -3.59 0.55 14.70
N LYS A 143 -3.36 0.33 15.97
CA LYS A 143 -4.17 0.88 17.06
C LYS A 143 -3.35 1.79 17.95
N VAL A 144 -4.02 2.70 18.65
CA VAL A 144 -3.39 3.52 19.68
C VAL A 144 -2.96 2.62 20.84
N GLY A 145 -1.72 2.73 21.26
CA GLY A 145 -1.14 1.95 22.33
C GLY A 145 0.26 2.44 22.71
N LYS A 146 1.14 1.49 22.98
CA LYS A 146 2.52 1.79 23.35
C LYS A 146 3.32 2.33 22.17
N GLU A 147 4.25 3.23 22.48
CA GLU A 147 5.26 3.71 21.53
C GLU A 147 6.11 2.56 21.01
N ASN A 148 6.45 2.59 19.73
CA ASN A 148 7.33 1.64 19.08
C ASN A 148 8.53 2.36 18.46
N ALA A 149 9.72 2.03 18.94
CA ALA A 149 10.98 2.68 18.56
C ALA A 149 11.31 2.55 17.06
N GLU A 150 10.87 1.48 16.39
CA GLU A 150 11.12 1.33 14.94
C GLU A 150 10.32 2.35 14.12
N PHE A 151 9.13 2.74 14.59
CA PHE A 151 8.35 3.80 13.95
C PHE A 151 8.94 5.19 14.19
N ASN A 152 9.62 5.44 15.31
CA ASN A 152 10.33 6.70 15.51
C ASN A 152 11.37 6.93 14.42
N LYS A 153 12.12 5.90 14.04
CA LYS A 153 13.11 5.99 12.96
C LYS A 153 12.46 6.32 11.60
N MET A 154 11.26 5.78 11.30
CA MET A 154 10.51 6.15 10.11
C MET A 154 10.03 7.59 10.17
N ILE A 155 9.56 8.04 11.35
CA ILE A 155 9.10 9.41 11.58
C ILE A 155 10.25 10.40 11.45
N ASP A 156 11.43 10.07 11.96
CA ASP A 156 12.64 10.91 11.81
C ASP A 156 13.00 11.08 10.33
N LEU A 157 12.80 10.04 9.50
CA LEU A 157 12.93 10.17 8.04
C LEU A 157 11.86 11.08 7.43
N LEU A 158 10.63 11.08 7.95
CA LEU A 158 9.57 11.97 7.46
C LEU A 158 9.89 13.43 7.76
N ASP A 159 10.44 13.71 8.92
CA ASP A 159 10.85 15.05 9.35
C ASP A 159 12.11 15.54 8.63
N ASN A 160 12.96 14.60 8.23
CA ASN A 160 14.22 14.91 7.55
C ASN A 160 13.98 15.24 6.08
N ASN A 161 14.21 16.51 5.72
CA ASN A 161 14.08 17.00 4.33
C ASN A 161 15.33 16.74 3.45
N LYS A 162 16.36 16.09 3.98
CA LYS A 162 17.56 15.75 3.22
C LYS A 162 17.26 14.63 2.23
N LYS A 163 17.54 14.88 0.95
CA LYS A 163 17.42 13.87 -0.12
C LYS A 163 18.41 12.73 0.13
N GLY A 164 17.96 11.48 -0.01
CA GLY A 164 18.79 10.29 0.23
C GLY A 164 19.07 10.02 1.73
N ALA A 165 18.28 10.61 2.64
CA ALA A 165 18.35 10.23 4.04
C ALA A 165 17.88 8.79 4.22
N VAL A 166 18.65 8.00 4.97
CA VAL A 166 18.35 6.59 5.27
C VAL A 166 18.23 6.38 6.78
N ALA A 167 17.44 5.38 7.16
CA ALA A 167 17.38 4.88 8.52
C ALA A 167 17.52 3.35 8.51
N LYS A 168 17.91 2.77 9.64
CA LYS A 168 17.99 1.31 9.80
C LYS A 168 16.80 0.79 10.59
N ILE A 169 15.88 0.12 9.91
CA ILE A 169 14.61 -0.40 10.46
C ILE A 169 14.69 -1.91 10.62
N ASN A 170 14.14 -2.43 11.72
CA ASN A 170 14.01 -3.87 11.95
C ASN A 170 12.55 -4.29 11.95
N LEU A 171 12.05 -4.80 10.81
CA LEU A 171 10.67 -5.27 10.67
C LEU A 171 10.35 -6.47 11.56
N ALA A 172 11.33 -7.26 11.98
CA ALA A 172 11.10 -8.36 12.93
C ALA A 172 10.64 -7.88 14.31
N LYS A 173 10.83 -6.59 14.63
CA LYS A 173 10.31 -5.96 15.86
C LYS A 173 8.89 -5.38 15.69
N ILE A 174 8.39 -5.32 14.46
CA ILE A 174 7.07 -4.80 14.11
C ILE A 174 6.11 -5.95 13.80
N VAL A 175 6.52 -6.85 12.89
CA VAL A 175 5.71 -7.96 12.41
C VAL A 175 5.83 -9.15 13.34
N LYS A 176 4.72 -9.58 13.93
CA LYS A 176 4.68 -10.78 14.78
C LYS A 176 4.58 -12.04 13.93
N LYS A 177 5.46 -13.01 14.19
CA LYS A 177 5.59 -14.23 13.38
C LYS A 177 4.45 -15.24 13.56
N GLU A 178 3.72 -15.16 14.66
CA GLU A 178 2.77 -16.18 15.10
C GLU A 178 1.31 -15.71 14.98
N ASP A 179 1.08 -14.60 14.29
CA ASP A 179 -0.27 -14.05 14.19
C ASP A 179 -1.13 -14.84 13.21
N LYS A 180 -2.42 -14.93 13.55
CA LYS A 180 -3.47 -15.31 12.61
C LYS A 180 -3.62 -14.22 11.57
N PHE A 181 -4.04 -14.58 10.38
CA PHE A 181 -4.28 -13.63 9.30
C PHE A 181 -5.50 -14.02 8.47
N PHE A 182 -5.99 -13.07 7.72
CA PHE A 182 -6.94 -13.31 6.64
C PHE A 182 -6.17 -13.36 5.33
N PHE A 183 -6.48 -14.35 4.50
CA PHE A 183 -5.83 -14.52 3.20
C PHE A 183 -6.83 -14.40 2.06
N TYR A 184 -6.47 -13.67 1.01
CA TYR A 184 -7.21 -13.63 -0.24
C TYR A 184 -6.30 -13.20 -1.40
N ASP A 185 -6.68 -13.58 -2.62
CA ASP A 185 -6.05 -13.09 -3.84
C ASP A 185 -6.77 -11.81 -4.30
N GLY A 186 -6.02 -10.73 -4.48
CA GLY A 186 -6.56 -9.41 -4.79
C GLY A 186 -5.68 -8.59 -5.72
N SER A 187 -5.73 -7.28 -5.58
CA SER A 187 -5.04 -6.31 -6.44
C SER A 187 -4.17 -5.33 -5.66
N LYS A 188 -3.43 -4.49 -6.38
CA LYS A 188 -2.93 -3.23 -5.82
C LYS A 188 -4.12 -2.32 -5.49
N THR A 189 -4.01 -1.56 -4.39
CA THR A 189 -5.04 -0.60 -3.94
C THR A 189 -4.87 0.78 -4.58
N THR A 190 -3.88 0.95 -5.45
CA THR A 190 -3.64 2.19 -6.21
C THR A 190 -3.57 1.89 -7.71
N PRO A 191 -3.88 2.85 -8.59
CA PRO A 191 -3.69 2.68 -10.02
C PRO A 191 -2.31 2.12 -10.37
N PRO A 192 -2.26 1.17 -11.30
CA PRO A 192 -3.29 0.67 -12.21
C PRO A 192 -4.19 -0.44 -11.64
N CYS A 193 -4.27 -0.66 -10.32
CA CYS A 193 -5.10 -1.67 -9.65
C CYS A 193 -4.86 -3.10 -10.18
N LYS A 194 -3.61 -3.39 -10.55
CA LYS A 194 -3.22 -4.67 -11.14
C LYS A 194 -3.48 -5.81 -10.16
N GLU A 195 -4.19 -6.83 -10.62
CA GLU A 195 -4.51 -8.04 -9.85
C GLU A 195 -3.32 -8.99 -9.70
N GLY A 196 -3.50 -10.07 -8.93
CA GLY A 196 -2.47 -11.06 -8.66
C GLY A 196 -1.60 -10.73 -7.44
N VAL A 197 -2.13 -9.94 -6.50
CA VAL A 197 -1.50 -9.70 -5.20
C VAL A 197 -2.05 -10.67 -4.17
N LYS A 198 -1.17 -11.46 -3.55
CA LYS A 198 -1.52 -12.29 -2.39
C LYS A 198 -1.55 -11.44 -1.15
N TRP A 199 -2.74 -11.23 -0.60
CA TRP A 199 -2.94 -10.43 0.60
C TRP A 199 -2.98 -11.29 1.86
N PHE A 200 -2.17 -10.91 2.83
CA PHE A 200 -2.18 -11.42 4.19
C PHE A 200 -2.49 -10.26 5.12
N VAL A 201 -3.76 -10.17 5.54
CA VAL A 201 -4.20 -9.13 6.48
C VAL A 201 -4.05 -9.67 7.89
N MET A 202 -3.10 -9.15 8.65
CA MET A 202 -2.76 -9.62 9.99
C MET A 202 -3.92 -9.34 10.96
N LYS A 203 -4.33 -10.38 11.72
CA LYS A 203 -5.48 -10.25 12.63
C LYS A 203 -5.16 -9.35 13.82
N THR A 204 -3.93 -9.40 14.32
CA THR A 204 -3.51 -8.66 15.50
C THR A 204 -2.96 -7.30 15.10
N PRO A 205 -3.60 -6.18 15.49
CA PRO A 205 -3.06 -4.85 15.25
C PRO A 205 -1.73 -4.63 15.97
N ILE A 206 -0.84 -3.86 15.35
CA ILE A 206 0.34 -3.31 16.01
C ILE A 206 -0.02 -2.05 16.78
N GLU A 207 0.79 -1.75 17.81
CA GLU A 207 0.60 -0.54 18.60
C GLU A 207 1.55 0.57 18.17
N MET A 208 1.02 1.78 18.15
CA MET A 208 1.77 3.02 18.06
C MET A 208 1.20 4.03 19.05
N SER A 209 2.02 4.92 19.57
CA SER A 209 1.51 6.02 20.37
C SER A 209 0.64 6.94 19.51
N LYS A 210 -0.30 7.65 20.15
CA LYS A 210 -1.14 8.64 19.46
C LYS A 210 -0.29 9.69 18.73
N GLU A 211 0.84 10.07 19.33
CA GLU A 211 1.77 11.03 18.72
C GLU A 211 2.42 10.47 17.46
N GLN A 212 2.89 9.20 17.50
CA GLN A 212 3.47 8.54 16.32
C GLN A 212 2.46 8.45 15.17
N ILE A 213 1.22 8.04 15.46
CA ILE A 213 0.15 7.99 14.46
C ILE A 213 -0.08 9.36 13.84
N ASN A 214 -0.21 10.41 14.67
CA ASN A 214 -0.41 11.77 14.20
C ASN A 214 0.76 12.27 13.34
N LYS A 215 2.01 11.96 13.70
CA LYS A 215 3.18 12.32 12.90
C LYS A 215 3.17 11.63 11.54
N ILE A 216 2.84 10.34 11.46
CA ILE A 216 2.73 9.63 10.18
C ILE A 216 1.63 10.26 9.31
N ILE A 217 0.46 10.57 9.88
CA ILE A 217 -0.64 11.19 9.14
C ILE A 217 -0.24 12.59 8.66
N ASN A 218 0.31 13.42 9.52
CA ASN A 218 0.58 14.82 9.19
C ASN A 218 1.82 14.97 8.29
N LEU A 219 2.92 14.29 8.57
CA LEU A 219 4.16 14.41 7.82
C LEU A 219 4.16 13.52 6.57
N GLY A 220 3.73 12.26 6.72
CA GLY A 220 3.73 11.29 5.64
C GLY A 220 2.60 11.47 4.65
N LEU A 221 1.37 11.67 5.15
CA LEU A 221 0.15 11.75 4.36
C LEU A 221 -0.37 13.19 4.21
N LYS A 222 0.35 14.19 4.72
CA LYS A 222 -0.01 15.61 4.65
C LYS A 222 -1.40 15.91 5.24
N GLY A 223 -1.78 15.18 6.30
CA GLY A 223 -3.09 15.31 6.97
C GLY A 223 -4.28 14.85 6.13
N LYS A 224 -4.07 14.08 5.05
CA LYS A 224 -5.14 13.69 4.12
C LYS A 224 -5.44 12.20 4.19
N ALA A 225 -6.71 11.86 4.03
CA ALA A 225 -7.12 10.49 3.81
C ALA A 225 -6.61 9.98 2.45
N ASN A 226 -6.09 8.75 2.45
CA ASN A 226 -5.53 8.09 1.28
C ASN A 226 -5.93 6.60 1.22
N ALA A 227 -7.16 6.31 1.59
CA ALA A 227 -7.75 4.98 1.52
C ALA A 227 -8.64 4.83 0.29
N ARG A 228 -8.45 3.77 -0.49
CA ARG A 228 -9.38 3.35 -1.52
C ARG A 228 -10.61 2.75 -0.84
N PRO A 229 -11.84 3.05 -1.25
CA PRO A 229 -13.03 2.36 -0.76
C PRO A 229 -12.95 0.84 -0.97
N VAL A 230 -13.59 0.07 -0.10
CA VAL A 230 -13.69 -1.38 -0.25
C VAL A 230 -14.34 -1.76 -1.58
N GLN A 231 -13.84 -2.83 -2.17
CA GLN A 231 -14.30 -3.39 -3.43
C GLN A 231 -15.21 -4.59 -3.15
N LYS A 232 -16.04 -4.95 -4.12
CA LYS A 232 -16.85 -6.16 -4.02
C LYS A 232 -15.91 -7.36 -3.96
N PHE A 233 -16.09 -8.19 -2.95
CA PHE A 233 -15.38 -9.46 -2.83
C PHE A 233 -16.37 -10.58 -3.16
N ALA A 234 -16.07 -11.35 -4.21
CA ALA A 234 -16.73 -12.60 -4.48
C ALA A 234 -15.75 -13.70 -4.09
N PRO A 235 -15.92 -14.36 -2.92
CA PRO A 235 -15.07 -15.48 -2.57
C PRO A 235 -15.24 -16.55 -3.64
N GLU A 236 -14.17 -16.88 -4.37
CA GLU A 236 -14.14 -18.16 -5.06
C GLU A 236 -14.33 -19.22 -4.00
N LYS A 237 -15.13 -20.25 -4.31
CA LYS A 237 -15.34 -21.38 -3.40
C LYS A 237 -14.00 -22.08 -3.22
N TYR A 238 -13.32 -21.77 -2.12
CA TYR A 238 -12.15 -22.51 -1.65
C TYR A 238 -12.60 -23.82 -0.98
#